data_4196503e5906a96446cdd99ddc6f8e36
#
_entry.id   4196503e5906a96446cdd99ddc6f8e36
#
_cell.length_a   1.000
_cell.length_b   1.000
_cell.length_c   1.000
_cell.angle_alpha   90.00
_cell.angle_beta   90.00
_cell.angle_gamma   90.00
#
_symmetry.space_group_name_H-M   'P 1'
#
loop_
_entity.id
_entity.type
_entity.pdbx_description
1 polymer ?
#
loop_
_entity_poly.entity_id
_entity_poly.type
_entity_poly.pdbx_seq_one_letter_code
_entity_poly.pdbx_strand_id
1 'polypeptide(L)'
;MYISNTKEHLSEKAVQESRIKLIPRNTVVMSFKLSIGKTAITAEDMYSNEAIMAFHDKHVVDMLPKYIFYLFKYRDWDKGSNKAVMGKTLNKATLSEIEIELCSLEKQKEIVKVLDKIMGSLAGRKSELLLLDDLIKARFVELFGNPVLNEKG
;
A
#
# COMPACT_ATOMS: atom_id res chain seq x y z
N MET A 1 -3.61 -2.51 3.41
CA MET A 1 -4.26 -1.35 2.75
C MET A 1 -4.04 -0.08 3.57
N TYR A 2 -4.52 -0.02 4.80
CA TYR A 2 -4.30 1.13 5.69
C TYR A 2 -2.98 1.04 6.43
N ILE A 3 -2.33 2.20 6.67
CA ILE A 3 -1.16 2.33 7.52
C ILE A 3 -1.50 3.22 8.72
N SER A 4 -1.18 2.75 9.93
CA SER A 4 -1.41 3.46 11.20
C SER A 4 -0.14 3.54 12.05
N ASN A 5 0.87 2.73 11.75
CA ASN A 5 2.10 2.70 12.51
C ASN A 5 3.31 2.64 11.58
N THR A 6 4.36 3.35 11.96
CA THR A 6 5.64 3.40 11.27
C THR A 6 6.78 3.12 12.26
N LYS A 7 7.93 2.68 11.76
CA LYS A 7 9.09 2.40 12.61
C LYS A 7 9.71 3.67 13.21
N GLU A 8 9.54 4.79 12.53
CA GLU A 8 10.14 6.07 12.90
C GLU A 8 9.06 7.06 13.28
N HIS A 9 9.33 7.83 14.32
CA HIS A 9 8.46 8.89 14.81
C HIS A 9 9.23 10.20 14.84
N LEU A 10 8.56 11.31 14.55
CA LEU A 10 9.12 12.64 14.61
C LEU A 10 8.76 13.29 15.96
N SER A 11 9.71 13.99 16.57
CA SER A 11 9.41 14.83 17.71
C SER A 11 8.68 16.11 17.25
N GLU A 12 7.89 16.72 18.13
CA GLU A 12 7.21 18.00 17.86
C GLU A 12 8.18 19.08 17.40
N LYS A 13 9.36 19.14 18.02
CA LYS A 13 10.42 20.07 17.66
C LYS A 13 10.89 19.85 16.21
N ALA A 14 11.13 18.60 15.81
CA ALA A 14 11.54 18.27 14.44
C ALA A 14 10.48 18.65 13.41
N VAL A 15 9.20 18.47 13.75
CA VAL A 15 8.08 18.88 12.87
C VAL A 15 8.06 20.39 12.68
N GLN A 16 8.23 21.17 13.76
CA GLN A 16 8.24 22.64 13.70
C GLN A 16 9.45 23.18 12.91
N GLU A 17 10.63 22.60 13.11
CA GLU A 17 11.87 23.05 12.45
C GLU A 17 11.92 22.67 10.96
N SER A 18 11.45 21.46 10.61
CA SER A 18 11.55 20.92 9.24
C SER A 18 10.49 21.45 8.27
N ARG A 19 9.45 22.14 8.76
CA ARG A 19 8.29 22.59 7.96
C ARG A 19 7.64 21.46 7.15
N ILE A 20 7.77 20.22 7.60
CA ILE A 20 7.19 19.06 6.96
C ILE A 20 5.66 19.15 6.98
N LYS A 21 5.02 18.81 5.87
CA LYS A 21 3.56 18.92 5.76
C LYS A 21 2.89 17.70 6.35
N LEU A 22 1.86 17.94 7.16
CA LEU A 22 0.97 16.92 7.66
C LEU A 22 0.21 16.28 6.49
N ILE A 23 0.14 14.95 6.51
CA ILE A 23 -0.71 14.15 5.61
C ILE A 23 -1.92 13.73 6.43
N PRO A 24 -3.12 14.23 6.12
CA PRO A 24 -4.33 13.88 6.85
C PRO A 24 -4.65 12.39 6.76
N ARG A 25 -5.37 11.88 7.74
CA ARG A 25 -5.98 10.55 7.65
C ARG A 25 -6.81 10.41 6.37
N ASN A 26 -6.98 9.18 5.91
CA ASN A 26 -7.74 8.85 4.70
C ASN A 26 -7.15 9.41 3.39
N THR A 27 -5.86 9.75 3.39
CA THR A 27 -5.13 10.20 2.22
C THR A 27 -4.42 9.01 1.56
N VAL A 28 -4.53 8.89 0.24
CA VAL A 28 -3.77 7.91 -0.53
C VAL A 28 -2.32 8.36 -0.64
N VAL A 29 -1.40 7.46 -0.32
CA VAL A 29 0.04 7.69 -0.42
C VAL A 29 0.69 6.63 -1.30
N MET A 30 1.75 6.98 -2.01
CA MET A 30 2.46 6.07 -2.89
C MET A 30 3.97 6.34 -2.87
N SER A 31 4.77 5.27 -2.84
CA SER A 31 6.22 5.39 -3.03
C SER A 31 6.55 5.60 -4.51
N PHE A 32 7.49 6.51 -4.81
CA PHE A 32 7.84 6.84 -6.19
C PHE A 32 9.36 6.90 -6.47
N LYS A 33 10.21 6.59 -5.49
CA LYS A 33 11.68 6.56 -5.68
C LYS A 33 12.22 5.14 -5.77
N LEU A 34 12.35 4.44 -4.62
CA LEU A 34 13.05 3.14 -4.56
C LEU A 34 12.16 1.92 -4.88
N SER A 35 10.88 2.02 -4.61
CA SER A 35 9.89 0.96 -4.89
C SER A 35 8.64 1.63 -5.42
N ILE A 36 8.60 1.81 -6.73
CA ILE A 36 7.52 2.53 -7.41
C ILE A 36 6.18 1.76 -7.24
N GLY A 37 5.10 2.52 -6.98
CA GLY A 37 3.75 1.98 -6.99
C GLY A 37 3.30 1.29 -5.71
N LYS A 38 4.13 1.21 -4.65
CA LYS A 38 3.63 0.75 -3.35
C LYS A 38 2.68 1.79 -2.78
N THR A 39 1.41 1.45 -2.73
CA THR A 39 0.31 2.35 -2.38
C THR A 39 -0.32 1.95 -1.06
N ALA A 40 -0.69 2.93 -0.26
CA ALA A 40 -1.42 2.76 1.00
C ALA A 40 -2.41 3.92 1.23
N ILE A 41 -3.26 3.78 2.24
CA ILE A 41 -4.14 4.84 2.73
C ILE A 41 -3.75 5.13 4.18
N THR A 42 -3.61 6.40 4.56
CA THR A 42 -3.33 6.78 5.93
C THR A 42 -4.53 6.49 6.83
N ALA A 43 -4.34 5.74 7.92
CA ALA A 43 -5.39 5.51 8.92
C ALA A 43 -5.47 6.65 9.94
N GLU A 44 -4.38 7.38 10.09
CA GLU A 44 -4.20 8.50 11.01
C GLU A 44 -3.45 9.61 10.31
N ASP A 45 -3.41 10.80 10.92
CA ASP A 45 -2.57 11.90 10.49
C ASP A 45 -1.10 11.52 10.64
N MET A 46 -0.30 11.70 9.58
CA MET A 46 1.11 11.30 9.61
C MET A 46 1.98 12.20 8.75
N TYR A 47 3.27 11.96 8.83
CA TYR A 47 4.27 12.61 8.00
C TYR A 47 4.95 11.60 7.08
N SER A 48 5.55 12.04 6.00
CA SER A 48 6.32 11.18 5.11
C SER A 48 7.65 11.81 4.73
N ASN A 49 8.58 10.97 4.32
CA ASN A 49 9.81 11.43 3.69
C ASN A 49 9.58 11.79 2.20
N GLU A 50 10.64 12.27 1.56
CA GLU A 50 10.60 12.72 0.17
C GLU A 50 10.45 11.59 -0.87
N ALA A 51 10.44 10.31 -0.47
CA ALA A 51 10.21 9.17 -1.35
C ALA A 51 8.74 8.78 -1.48
N ILE A 52 7.88 9.37 -0.65
CA ILE A 52 6.44 9.12 -0.61
C ILE A 52 5.70 10.36 -1.11
N MET A 53 4.77 10.15 -2.00
CA MET A 53 3.82 11.17 -2.46
C MET A 53 2.47 10.96 -1.80
N ALA A 54 1.90 12.04 -1.26
CA ALA A 54 0.53 12.08 -0.79
C ALA A 54 -0.37 12.71 -1.87
N PHE A 55 -1.48 12.08 -2.16
CA PHE A 55 -2.47 12.54 -3.14
C PHE A 55 -3.62 13.20 -2.40
N HIS A 56 -3.50 14.52 -2.24
CA HIS A 56 -4.53 15.31 -1.56
C HIS A 56 -5.73 15.52 -2.48
N ASP A 57 -6.90 15.12 -2.00
CA ASP A 57 -8.16 15.40 -2.66
C ASP A 57 -8.44 16.92 -2.61
N LYS A 58 -8.69 17.51 -3.77
CA LYS A 58 -9.08 18.92 -3.90
C LYS A 58 -10.59 19.12 -3.89
N HIS A 59 -11.35 18.03 -3.73
CA HIS A 59 -12.83 18.02 -3.73
C HIS A 59 -13.46 18.66 -4.98
N VAL A 60 -12.79 18.56 -6.12
CA VAL A 60 -13.32 19.04 -7.42
C VAL A 60 -14.28 18.03 -8.03
N VAL A 61 -14.03 16.73 -7.76
CA VAL A 61 -14.86 15.61 -8.23
C VAL A 61 -15.02 14.60 -7.10
N ASP A 62 -16.15 13.88 -7.11
CA ASP A 62 -16.41 12.83 -6.14
C ASP A 62 -15.47 11.64 -6.35
N MET A 63 -14.66 11.33 -5.33
CA MET A 63 -13.60 10.36 -5.43
C MET A 63 -13.45 9.58 -4.13
N LEU A 64 -13.46 8.25 -4.21
CA LEU A 64 -13.23 7.38 -3.05
C LEU A 64 -11.74 7.09 -2.88
N PRO A 65 -11.13 7.34 -1.71
CA PRO A 65 -9.72 7.00 -1.46
C PRO A 65 -9.39 5.53 -1.73
N LYS A 66 -10.29 4.59 -1.39
CA LYS A 66 -10.11 3.17 -1.70
C LYS A 66 -10.11 2.89 -3.21
N TYR A 67 -10.90 3.61 -4.01
CA TYR A 67 -10.89 3.46 -5.44
C TYR A 67 -9.55 3.90 -6.02
N ILE A 68 -9.06 5.06 -5.62
CA ILE A 68 -7.74 5.57 -6.03
C ILE A 68 -6.60 4.64 -5.55
N PHE A 69 -6.70 4.12 -4.32
CA PHE A 69 -5.75 3.11 -3.83
C PHE A 69 -5.67 1.91 -4.77
N TYR A 70 -6.79 1.33 -5.17
CA TYR A 70 -6.80 0.18 -6.08
C TYR A 70 -6.30 0.55 -7.47
N LEU A 71 -6.73 1.68 -7.99
CA LEU A 71 -6.29 2.19 -9.29
C LEU A 71 -4.76 2.30 -9.34
N PHE A 72 -4.14 2.90 -8.33
CA PHE A 72 -2.69 3.07 -8.27
C PHE A 72 -1.95 1.78 -7.97
N LYS A 73 -2.47 0.95 -7.10
CA LYS A 73 -1.87 -0.33 -6.73
C LYS A 73 -1.72 -1.29 -7.92
N TYR A 74 -2.68 -1.28 -8.82
CA TYR A 74 -2.72 -2.20 -9.96
C TYR A 74 -2.38 -1.54 -11.29
N ARG A 75 -2.05 -0.25 -11.28
CA ARG A 75 -1.53 0.44 -12.46
C ARG A 75 -0.14 -0.08 -12.78
N ASP A 76 0.09 -0.40 -14.05
CA ASP A 76 1.44 -0.66 -14.54
C ASP A 76 2.19 0.68 -14.68
N TRP A 77 3.06 0.97 -13.73
CA TRP A 77 3.83 2.21 -13.69
C TRP A 77 5.02 2.20 -14.66
N ASP A 78 5.41 1.02 -15.18
CA ASP A 78 6.51 0.86 -16.15
C ASP A 78 6.02 1.08 -17.58
N LYS A 79 4.75 0.82 -17.84
CA LYS A 79 4.09 1.09 -19.11
C LYS A 79 3.44 2.47 -19.07
N GLY A 80 4.24 3.50 -19.28
CA GLY A 80 3.70 4.84 -19.47
C GLY A 80 2.71 4.87 -20.64
N SER A 81 1.54 5.47 -20.44
CA SER A 81 0.52 5.70 -21.48
C SER A 81 1.01 6.61 -22.63
N ASN A 82 2.21 7.14 -22.52
CA ASN A 82 2.91 7.86 -23.59
C ASN A 82 4.35 7.41 -23.62
N LYS A 83 4.87 7.06 -24.81
CA LYS A 83 6.29 6.73 -25.10
C LYS A 83 7.30 7.76 -24.55
N ALA A 84 6.85 8.91 -24.09
CA ALA A 84 7.65 9.97 -23.46
C ALA A 84 8.07 9.69 -22.01
N VAL A 85 7.50 8.67 -21.34
CA VAL A 85 7.80 8.35 -19.93
C VAL A 85 8.78 7.17 -19.80
N MET A 86 9.03 6.42 -20.87
CA MET A 86 10.09 5.39 -20.88
C MET A 86 11.46 6.05 -20.67
N GLY A 87 12.04 5.84 -19.48
CA GLY A 87 13.35 6.37 -19.10
C GLY A 87 13.34 7.66 -18.28
N LYS A 88 12.17 8.28 -17.98
CA LYS A 88 12.07 9.38 -17.03
C LYS A 88 11.78 8.83 -15.64
N THR A 89 12.63 9.16 -14.69
CA THR A 89 12.42 8.92 -13.26
C THR A 89 11.05 9.49 -12.85
N LEU A 90 10.20 8.67 -12.23
CA LEU A 90 8.95 9.18 -11.65
C LEU A 90 9.28 10.27 -10.63
N ASN A 91 8.72 11.44 -10.83
CA ASN A 91 8.85 12.59 -9.94
C ASN A 91 7.49 13.29 -9.81
N LYS A 92 7.42 14.30 -8.95
CA LYS A 92 6.17 15.02 -8.71
C LYS A 92 5.57 15.63 -9.97
N ALA A 93 6.40 16.15 -10.87
CA ALA A 93 5.92 16.76 -12.11
C ALA A 93 5.31 15.71 -13.05
N THR A 94 6.02 14.60 -13.30
CA THR A 94 5.52 13.51 -14.15
C THR A 94 4.27 12.84 -13.56
N LEU A 95 4.16 12.73 -12.25
CA LEU A 95 2.96 12.18 -11.60
C LEU A 95 1.77 13.15 -11.67
N SER A 96 2.00 14.46 -11.64
CA SER A 96 0.92 15.45 -11.78
C SER A 96 0.34 15.59 -13.19
N GLU A 97 1.05 15.08 -14.21
CA GLU A 97 0.61 15.04 -15.61
C GLU A 97 -0.23 13.81 -15.94
N ILE A 98 -0.35 12.86 -14.98
CA ILE A 98 -1.10 11.63 -15.22
C ILE A 98 -2.59 11.90 -15.14
N GLU A 99 -3.26 11.73 -16.26
CA GLU A 99 -4.72 11.77 -16.32
C GLU A 99 -5.32 10.44 -15.85
N ILE A 100 -6.40 10.56 -15.08
CA ILE A 100 -7.16 9.43 -14.53
C ILE A 100 -8.61 9.59 -14.93
N GLU A 101 -9.13 8.59 -15.63
CA GLU A 101 -10.56 8.52 -15.91
C GLU A 101 -11.29 8.05 -14.65
N LEU A 102 -12.22 8.87 -14.16
CA LEU A 102 -13.05 8.56 -13.01
C LEU A 102 -14.45 8.18 -13.48
N CYS A 103 -14.92 7.02 -13.07
CA CYS A 103 -16.33 6.64 -13.20
C CYS A 103 -17.19 7.28 -12.10
N SER A 104 -18.52 7.16 -12.22
CA SER A 104 -19.44 7.67 -11.20
C SER A 104 -19.17 7.11 -9.82
N LEU A 105 -19.56 7.83 -8.78
CA LEU A 105 -19.32 7.43 -7.38
C LEU A 105 -19.95 6.06 -7.07
N GLU A 106 -21.12 5.77 -7.61
CA GLU A 106 -21.80 4.47 -7.49
C GLU A 106 -20.95 3.35 -8.07
N LYS A 107 -20.39 3.59 -9.26
CA LYS A 107 -19.52 2.61 -9.91
C LYS A 107 -18.21 2.42 -9.16
N GLN A 108 -17.64 3.48 -8.61
CA GLN A 108 -16.47 3.38 -7.73
C GLN A 108 -16.76 2.49 -6.50
N LYS A 109 -17.93 2.67 -5.85
CA LYS A 109 -18.35 1.84 -4.70
C LYS A 109 -18.50 0.37 -5.06
N GLU A 110 -19.10 0.07 -6.22
CA GLU A 110 -19.23 -1.31 -6.72
C GLU A 110 -17.87 -1.96 -6.94
N ILE A 111 -16.97 -1.27 -7.64
CA ILE A 111 -15.61 -1.76 -7.92
C ILE A 111 -14.86 -2.01 -6.61
N VAL A 112 -14.87 -1.06 -5.68
CA VAL A 112 -14.22 -1.20 -4.37
C VAL A 112 -14.78 -2.41 -3.61
N LYS A 113 -16.11 -2.61 -3.60
CA LYS A 113 -16.74 -3.74 -2.93
C LYS A 113 -16.28 -5.09 -3.49
N VAL A 114 -16.15 -5.20 -4.82
CA VAL A 114 -15.66 -6.43 -5.47
C VAL A 114 -14.19 -6.66 -5.14
N LEU A 115 -13.36 -5.63 -5.25
CA LEU A 115 -11.93 -5.73 -4.97
C LEU A 115 -11.64 -6.01 -3.49
N ASP A 116 -12.39 -5.42 -2.56
CA ASP A 116 -12.29 -5.70 -1.13
C ASP A 116 -12.59 -7.19 -0.83
N LYS A 117 -13.61 -7.78 -1.48
CA LYS A 117 -13.92 -9.22 -1.35
C LYS A 117 -12.79 -10.10 -1.87
N ILE A 118 -12.24 -9.78 -3.04
CA ILE A 118 -11.13 -10.52 -3.64
C ILE A 118 -9.91 -10.45 -2.72
N MET A 119 -9.56 -9.26 -2.25
CA MET A 119 -8.42 -9.06 -1.36
C MET A 119 -8.60 -9.78 -0.01
N GLY A 120 -9.81 -9.77 0.55
CA GLY A 120 -10.14 -10.53 1.76
C GLY A 120 -9.97 -12.03 1.56
N SER A 121 -10.48 -12.58 0.45
CA SER A 121 -10.31 -14.00 0.11
C SER A 121 -8.84 -14.37 -0.08
N LEU A 122 -8.06 -13.55 -0.77
CA LEU A 122 -6.62 -13.78 -0.96
C LEU A 122 -5.86 -13.75 0.37
N ALA A 123 -6.19 -12.81 1.26
CA ALA A 123 -5.59 -12.73 2.59
C ALA A 123 -5.93 -13.97 3.44
N GLY A 124 -7.18 -14.43 3.41
CA GLY A 124 -7.62 -15.65 4.08
C GLY A 124 -6.86 -16.89 3.58
N ARG A 125 -6.77 -17.07 2.27
CA ARG A 125 -6.01 -18.19 1.67
C ARG A 125 -4.53 -18.17 2.03
N LYS A 126 -3.92 -16.99 2.06
CA LYS A 126 -2.53 -16.85 2.49
C LYS A 126 -2.35 -17.24 3.95
N SER A 127 -3.28 -16.86 4.82
CA SER A 127 -3.26 -17.25 6.24
C SER A 127 -3.45 -18.76 6.40
N GLU A 128 -4.38 -19.39 5.66
CA GLU A 128 -4.59 -20.84 5.65
C GLU A 128 -3.31 -21.59 5.26
N LEU A 129 -2.60 -21.14 4.22
CA LEU A 129 -1.32 -21.76 3.81
C LEU A 129 -0.26 -21.68 4.91
N LEU A 130 -0.12 -20.54 5.59
CA LEU A 130 0.83 -20.40 6.71
C LEU A 130 0.48 -21.36 7.86
N LEU A 131 -0.79 -21.48 8.20
CA LEU A 131 -1.25 -22.42 9.24
C LEU A 131 -1.00 -23.89 8.86
N LEU A 132 -1.15 -24.25 7.59
CA LEU A 132 -0.83 -25.58 7.09
C LEU A 132 0.67 -25.86 7.17
N ASP A 133 1.52 -24.90 6.82
CA ASP A 133 2.98 -25.05 6.96
C ASP A 133 3.38 -25.26 8.43
N ASP A 134 2.77 -24.50 9.34
CA ASP A 134 3.03 -24.66 10.78
C ASP A 134 2.51 -26.00 11.31
N LEU A 135 1.36 -26.47 10.85
CA LEU A 135 0.83 -27.81 11.18
C LEU A 135 1.77 -28.92 10.70
N ILE A 136 2.28 -28.82 9.48
CA ILE A 136 3.25 -29.81 8.94
C ILE A 136 4.51 -29.86 9.81
N LYS A 137 5.07 -28.69 10.18
CA LYS A 137 6.24 -28.61 11.06
C LYS A 137 5.96 -29.22 12.44
N ALA A 138 4.83 -28.86 13.05
CA ALA A 138 4.44 -29.40 14.36
C ALA A 138 4.29 -30.93 14.31
N ARG A 139 3.65 -31.45 13.26
CA ARG A 139 3.47 -32.88 13.08
C ARG A 139 4.78 -33.63 12.83
N PHE A 140 5.70 -33.01 12.10
CA PHE A 140 7.04 -33.56 11.92
C PHE A 140 7.77 -33.68 13.26
N VAL A 141 7.77 -32.62 14.07
CA VAL A 141 8.42 -32.64 15.40
C VAL A 141 7.76 -33.65 16.33
N GLU A 142 6.44 -33.79 16.30
CA GLU A 142 5.72 -34.80 17.11
C GLU A 142 6.14 -36.24 16.75
N LEU A 143 6.25 -36.55 15.45
CA LEU A 143 6.57 -37.88 14.99
C LEU A 143 8.05 -38.25 15.10
N PHE A 144 8.93 -37.32 14.77
CA PHE A 144 10.38 -37.56 14.62
C PHE A 144 11.26 -36.89 15.69
N GLY A 145 10.69 -36.05 16.53
CA GLY A 145 11.43 -35.24 17.48
C GLY A 145 11.94 -33.95 16.89
N ASN A 146 12.52 -33.09 17.75
CA ASN A 146 13.09 -31.82 17.31
C ASN A 146 14.45 -32.08 16.62
N PRO A 147 14.63 -31.78 15.33
CA PRO A 147 15.86 -32.06 14.60
C PRO A 147 17.08 -31.26 15.11
N VAL A 148 16.85 -30.14 15.84
CA VAL A 148 17.93 -29.35 16.44
C VAL A 148 18.39 -29.92 17.76
N LEU A 149 17.47 -30.44 18.58
CA LEU A 149 17.78 -31.01 19.90
C LEU A 149 18.11 -32.51 19.83
N ASN A 150 17.76 -33.18 18.76
CA ASN A 150 17.97 -34.61 18.50
C ASN A 150 17.54 -35.51 19.68
N GLU A 151 16.43 -35.19 20.34
CA GLU A 151 15.96 -35.85 21.57
C GLU A 151 15.55 -37.31 21.35
N LYS A 152 15.31 -37.75 20.12
CA LYS A 152 14.89 -39.08 19.77
C LYS A 152 15.98 -39.90 19.06
N GLY A 153 17.23 -39.39 19.02
CA GLY A 153 18.42 -40.12 18.56
C GLY A 153 18.52 -40.28 17.08
#